data_8854ccee79669d9c5fc330cdd0da6e7a
#
_entry.id   8854ccee79669d9c5fc330cdd0da6e7a
#
_cell.length_a   1.000
_cell.length_b   1.000
_cell.length_c   1.000
_cell.angle_alpha   90.00
_cell.angle_beta   90.00
_cell.angle_gamma   90.00
#
_symmetry.space_group_name_H-M   'P 1'
#
loop_
_entity.id
_entity.type
_entity.pdbx_description
1 polymer ?
#
loop_
_entity_poly.entity_id
_entity_poly.type
_entity_poly.pdbx_seq_one_letter_code
_entity_poly.pdbx_strand_id
1 'polypeptide(L)'
;MELELREYKKYLTYEREHNLGRMPLKIDLLIIKKRRDIIIKNDIADFFLGNNILEYKSPGDDVNAGTFYKALSYACLYKAEAGAADIFDADTTVSIVREEKPIKLLGQLSEKYSVTKKKAGIYRIDGMIFPIQILVTKELARESHVWITSLTRTLSREDARELLDNCAGLGSDEDRRNADSVVNVASEANIKLFKRMIQEGDQMCEELKELLAPEIVEFKIRLAEQNAKLADSAAKLADKDAKLADNAAKLADKDAKLADNAAEIAKLKKLLAEAGIEQ
;
A
#
# COMPACT_ATOMS: atom_id res chain seq x y z
N MET A 1 1.38 15.45 5.00
CA MET A 1 2.00 16.35 6.02
C MET A 1 1.83 17.84 5.69
N GLU A 2 2.05 18.30 4.46
CA GLU A 2 1.89 19.72 4.13
C GLU A 2 0.47 20.20 4.41
N LEU A 3 -0.56 19.39 4.07
CA LEU A 3 -1.96 19.69 4.37
C LEU A 3 -2.26 19.62 5.88
N GLU A 4 -1.71 18.65 6.58
CA GLU A 4 -1.85 18.55 8.05
C GLU A 4 -1.31 19.79 8.78
N LEU A 5 -0.26 20.39 8.24
CA LEU A 5 0.45 21.49 8.87
C LEU A 5 0.27 22.82 8.12
N ARG A 6 -0.77 22.93 7.27
CA ARG A 6 -0.98 24.10 6.40
C ARG A 6 -1.06 25.42 7.14
N GLU A 7 -1.58 25.43 8.36
CA GLU A 7 -1.68 26.64 9.21
C GLU A 7 -0.31 27.17 9.64
N TYR A 8 0.70 26.28 9.65
CA TYR A 8 2.07 26.59 10.05
C TYR A 8 3.03 26.77 8.88
N LYS A 9 2.54 26.73 7.64
CA LYS A 9 3.33 26.71 6.40
C LYS A 9 4.42 27.80 6.33
N LYS A 10 4.13 28.99 6.78
CA LYS A 10 5.09 30.11 6.84
C LYS A 10 6.29 29.88 7.77
N TYR A 11 6.20 28.90 8.66
CA TYR A 11 7.24 28.54 9.62
C TYR A 11 7.94 27.21 9.30
N LEU A 12 7.51 26.53 8.23
CA LEU A 12 8.00 25.23 7.83
C LEU A 12 8.56 25.29 6.42
N THR A 13 9.65 24.57 6.20
CA THR A 13 10.21 24.33 4.87
C THR A 13 10.20 22.84 4.64
N TYR A 14 9.77 22.39 3.45
CA TYR A 14 9.64 20.99 3.08
C TYR A 14 10.67 20.65 1.99
N GLU A 15 11.54 19.67 2.27
CA GLU A 15 12.48 19.12 1.28
C GLU A 15 11.99 17.72 0.91
N ARG A 16 11.50 17.57 -0.31
CA ARG A 16 11.05 16.28 -0.87
C ARG A 16 12.23 15.64 -1.59
N GLU A 17 12.29 14.30 -1.55
CA GLU A 17 13.32 13.52 -2.27
C GLU A 17 14.75 14.01 -2.03
N HIS A 18 15.07 14.31 -0.77
CA HIS A 18 16.42 14.77 -0.41
C HIS A 18 17.45 13.69 -0.75
N ASN A 19 18.45 14.06 -1.58
CA ASN A 19 19.54 13.17 -1.96
C ASN A 19 20.59 13.13 -0.85
N LEU A 20 20.77 11.97 -0.24
CA LEU A 20 21.83 11.73 0.74
C LEU A 20 23.07 11.16 0.04
N GLY A 21 24.11 11.99 -0.10
CA GLY A 21 25.39 11.58 -0.63
C GLY A 21 25.52 11.54 -2.16
N ARG A 22 26.73 11.17 -2.64
CA ARG A 22 27.10 11.13 -4.07
C ARG A 22 26.45 9.96 -4.85
N MET A 23 25.83 9.01 -4.19
CA MET A 23 25.04 7.96 -4.81
C MET A 23 23.56 8.32 -4.71
N PRO A 24 22.76 8.19 -5.77
CA PRO A 24 21.33 8.48 -5.73
C PRO A 24 20.60 7.35 -4.99
N LEU A 25 20.69 7.35 -3.68
CA LEU A 25 19.69 6.70 -2.85
C LEU A 25 18.44 7.57 -2.97
N LYS A 26 17.62 7.32 -4.00
CA LYS A 26 16.25 7.86 -4.05
C LYS A 26 15.50 7.32 -2.86
N ILE A 27 15.20 8.20 -1.95
CA ILE A 27 14.51 7.87 -0.71
C ILE A 27 13.24 8.70 -0.73
N ASP A 28 12.11 8.04 -0.52
CA ASP A 28 10.81 8.69 -0.31
C ASP A 28 10.80 9.36 1.08
N LEU A 29 11.69 10.31 1.25
CA LEU A 29 11.96 10.98 2.50
C LEU A 29 11.46 12.41 2.44
N LEU A 30 10.64 12.80 3.40
CA LEU A 30 10.24 14.18 3.62
C LEU A 30 11.02 14.75 4.80
N ILE A 31 11.75 15.85 4.57
CA ILE A 31 12.40 16.61 5.64
C ILE A 31 11.60 17.89 5.87
N ILE A 32 11.18 18.11 7.11
CA ILE A 32 10.45 19.29 7.54
C ILE A 32 11.37 20.11 8.45
N LYS A 33 11.78 21.30 8.00
CA LYS A 33 12.56 22.24 8.80
C LYS A 33 11.62 23.21 9.52
N LYS A 34 11.73 23.23 10.84
CA LYS A 34 10.92 24.06 11.73
C LYS A 34 11.75 25.20 12.31
N ARG A 35 11.20 26.41 12.33
CA ARG A 35 11.77 27.50 13.11
C ARG A 35 11.70 27.18 14.60
N ARG A 36 12.79 27.37 15.35
CA ARG A 36 12.94 26.94 16.75
C ARG A 36 11.96 27.61 17.73
N ASP A 37 11.47 28.78 17.40
CA ASP A 37 10.64 29.65 18.26
C ASP A 37 9.15 29.41 18.15
N ILE A 38 8.70 28.42 17.34
CA ILE A 38 7.28 28.18 17.15
C ILE A 38 6.80 26.92 17.87
N ILE A 39 5.62 27.03 18.50
CA ILE A 39 4.87 25.91 19.05
C ILE A 39 3.81 25.49 18.03
N ILE A 40 3.88 24.25 17.57
CA ILE A 40 2.90 23.67 16.65
C ILE A 40 1.84 22.91 17.46
N LYS A 41 0.60 23.40 17.42
CA LYS A 41 -0.54 22.76 18.10
C LYS A 41 -1.16 21.67 17.23
N ASN A 42 -0.36 20.67 16.87
CA ASN A 42 -0.79 19.48 16.14
C ASN A 42 -0.13 18.27 16.79
N ASP A 43 -0.90 17.24 17.07
CA ASP A 43 -0.47 16.09 17.86
C ASP A 43 0.71 15.33 17.27
N ILE A 44 0.85 15.34 15.95
CA ILE A 44 1.97 14.74 15.23
C ILE A 44 3.20 15.64 15.31
N ALA A 45 3.01 16.95 15.17
CA ALA A 45 4.09 17.91 15.01
C ALA A 45 4.47 18.66 16.29
N ASP A 46 3.78 18.46 17.41
CA ASP A 46 4.19 18.96 18.73
C ASP A 46 5.55 18.41 19.17
N PHE A 47 5.92 17.27 18.62
CA PHE A 47 7.18 16.57 18.77
C PHE A 47 8.34 17.15 17.94
N PHE A 48 8.06 17.96 16.92
CA PHE A 48 9.04 18.40 15.95
C PHE A 48 10.08 19.36 16.55
N LEU A 49 11.35 19.08 16.25
CA LEU A 49 12.50 19.94 16.52
C LEU A 49 12.89 20.74 15.27
N GLY A 50 14.13 21.18 15.16
CA GLY A 50 14.64 21.94 14.00
C GLY A 50 14.47 21.19 12.68
N ASN A 51 14.90 19.93 12.64
CA ASN A 51 14.84 19.07 11.47
C ASN A 51 13.99 17.83 11.77
N ASN A 52 13.04 17.49 10.90
CA ASN A 52 12.09 16.43 11.17
C ASN A 52 12.01 15.52 9.94
N ILE A 53 12.50 14.31 10.08
CA ILE A 53 12.59 13.31 9.03
C ILE A 53 11.37 12.42 9.09
N LEU A 54 10.62 12.37 7.99
CA LEU A 54 9.45 11.51 7.85
C LEU A 54 9.72 10.41 6.83
N GLU A 55 9.53 9.18 7.25
CA GLU A 55 9.48 7.99 6.40
C GLU A 55 8.04 7.49 6.33
N TYR A 56 7.41 7.54 5.16
CA TYR A 56 6.08 6.99 4.93
C TYR A 56 6.20 5.57 4.38
N LYS A 57 5.40 4.67 4.91
CA LYS A 57 5.24 3.29 4.41
C LYS A 57 3.85 3.09 3.86
N SER A 58 3.81 2.68 2.60
CA SER A 58 2.54 2.40 1.90
C SER A 58 1.70 1.37 2.64
N PRO A 59 0.37 1.41 2.50
CA PRO A 59 -0.50 0.39 3.07
C PRO A 59 -0.10 -1.01 2.60
N GLY A 60 0.16 -1.91 3.55
CA GLY A 60 0.63 -3.27 3.29
C GLY A 60 2.14 -3.47 3.39
N ASP A 61 2.95 -2.41 3.49
CA ASP A 61 4.38 -2.54 3.75
C ASP A 61 4.64 -2.83 5.23
N ASP A 62 5.55 -3.77 5.50
CA ASP A 62 5.94 -4.08 6.86
C ASP A 62 6.95 -3.06 7.42
N VAL A 63 6.68 -2.59 8.65
CA VAL A 63 7.67 -1.86 9.44
C VAL A 63 8.31 -2.83 10.42
N ASN A 64 9.48 -3.29 10.06
CA ASN A 64 10.32 -4.19 10.83
C ASN A 64 11.62 -3.50 11.31
N ALA A 65 12.49 -4.23 11.97
CA ALA A 65 13.77 -3.70 12.43
C ALA A 65 14.63 -3.11 11.29
N GLY A 66 14.62 -3.72 10.09
CA GLY A 66 15.34 -3.21 8.93
C GLY A 66 14.82 -1.84 8.49
N THR A 67 13.51 -1.66 8.40
CA THR A 67 12.87 -0.37 8.09
C THR A 67 13.21 0.68 9.15
N PHE A 68 13.18 0.27 10.42
CA PHE A 68 13.50 1.15 11.53
C PHE A 68 14.96 1.63 11.47
N TYR A 69 15.91 0.72 11.29
CA TYR A 69 17.32 1.08 11.11
C TYR A 69 17.56 1.92 9.87
N LYS A 70 16.84 1.68 8.79
CA LYS A 70 16.90 2.48 7.57
C LYS A 70 16.52 3.94 7.85
N ALA A 71 15.40 4.18 8.54
CA ALA A 71 14.97 5.52 8.92
C ALA A 71 16.00 6.24 9.82
N LEU A 72 16.59 5.51 10.77
CA LEU A 72 17.68 6.02 11.61
C LEU A 72 18.94 6.37 10.81
N SER A 73 19.34 5.49 9.88
CA SER A 73 20.53 5.76 9.05
C SER A 73 20.37 7.01 8.21
N TYR A 74 19.17 7.32 7.75
CA TYR A 74 18.88 8.57 7.05
C TYR A 74 19.06 9.80 7.94
N ALA A 75 18.59 9.72 9.17
CA ALA A 75 18.78 10.81 10.14
C ALA A 75 20.28 11.02 10.44
N CYS A 76 21.04 9.93 10.59
CA CYS A 76 22.49 10.01 10.79
C CYS A 76 23.19 10.64 9.57
N LEU A 77 22.85 10.21 8.36
CA LEU A 77 23.44 10.76 7.12
C LEU A 77 23.09 12.22 6.95
N TYR A 78 21.82 12.59 7.12
CA TYR A 78 21.37 13.98 7.04
C TYR A 78 22.13 14.87 8.03
N LYS A 79 22.25 14.43 9.28
CA LYS A 79 22.98 15.17 10.31
C LYS A 79 24.48 15.29 9.99
N ALA A 80 25.10 14.26 9.45
CA ALA A 80 26.49 14.27 9.01
C ALA A 80 26.73 15.26 7.86
N GLU A 81 25.84 15.31 6.88
CA GLU A 81 25.92 16.26 5.75
C GLU A 81 25.68 17.71 6.18
N ALA A 82 24.80 17.93 7.16
CA ALA A 82 24.55 19.25 7.72
C ALA A 82 25.72 19.82 8.53
N GLY A 83 26.82 19.08 8.68
CA GLY A 83 28.04 19.54 9.39
C GLY A 83 27.83 19.61 10.90
N ALA A 84 27.16 18.62 11.50
CA ALA A 84 26.91 18.56 12.94
C ALA A 84 28.21 18.72 13.74
N ALA A 85 28.30 19.77 14.53
CA ALA A 85 29.46 20.07 15.38
C ALA A 85 29.40 19.33 16.72
N ASP A 86 28.21 18.90 17.15
CA ASP A 86 27.97 18.23 18.43
C ASP A 86 27.07 17.02 18.24
N ILE A 87 27.51 15.87 18.77
CA ILE A 87 26.75 14.61 18.74
C ILE A 87 25.46 14.69 19.59
N PHE A 88 25.45 15.55 20.60
CA PHE A 88 24.32 15.75 21.52
C PHE A 88 23.35 16.86 21.06
N ASP A 89 23.59 17.50 19.94
CA ASP A 89 22.65 18.49 19.39
C ASP A 89 21.36 17.79 18.93
N ALA A 90 20.37 17.78 19.84
CA ALA A 90 19.08 17.14 19.64
C ALA A 90 18.14 18.04 18.83
N ASP A 91 18.52 18.44 17.62
CA ASP A 91 17.71 19.26 16.73
C ASP A 91 16.94 18.46 15.68
N THR A 92 17.08 17.14 15.67
CA THR A 92 16.53 16.25 14.66
C THR A 92 15.61 15.22 15.28
N THR A 93 14.42 15.01 14.68
CA THR A 93 13.48 13.94 15.03
C THR A 93 13.23 13.01 13.86
N VAL A 94 12.78 11.79 14.16
CA VAL A 94 12.39 10.78 13.15
C VAL A 94 10.94 10.37 13.36
N SER A 95 10.14 10.41 12.31
CA SER A 95 8.76 9.95 12.28
C SER A 95 8.59 8.85 11.23
N ILE A 96 8.09 7.69 11.65
CA ILE A 96 7.75 6.59 10.73
C ILE A 96 6.22 6.50 10.68
N VAL A 97 5.68 6.73 9.49
CA VAL A 97 4.22 6.72 9.26
C VAL A 97 3.83 5.39 8.61
N ARG A 98 2.84 4.72 9.16
CA ARG A 98 2.30 3.47 8.61
C ARG A 98 0.82 3.27 8.96
N GLU A 99 0.16 2.38 8.22
CA GLU A 99 -1.26 2.11 8.40
C GLU A 99 -1.55 1.36 9.69
N GLU A 100 -0.87 0.23 9.95
CA GLU A 100 -1.16 -0.68 11.06
C GLU A 100 -0.10 -0.63 12.16
N LYS A 101 -0.49 -0.95 13.39
CA LYS A 101 0.43 -0.98 14.54
C LYS A 101 1.51 -2.05 14.39
N PRO A 102 2.81 -1.70 14.42
CA PRO A 102 3.92 -2.66 14.32
C PRO A 102 4.19 -3.32 15.67
N ILE A 103 3.29 -4.21 16.11
CA ILE A 103 3.30 -4.82 17.46
C ILE A 103 4.65 -5.46 17.77
N LYS A 104 5.20 -6.24 16.83
CA LYS A 104 6.48 -6.94 17.02
C LYS A 104 7.63 -5.96 17.20
N LEU A 105 7.71 -4.92 16.38
CA LEU A 105 8.76 -3.91 16.49
C LEU A 105 8.65 -3.13 17.78
N LEU A 106 7.44 -2.65 18.13
CA LEU A 106 7.21 -1.92 19.39
C LEU A 106 7.55 -2.80 20.60
N GLY A 107 7.23 -4.11 20.58
CA GLY A 107 7.61 -5.05 21.61
C GLY A 107 9.14 -5.13 21.77
N GLN A 108 9.88 -5.34 20.69
CA GLN A 108 11.33 -5.37 20.69
C GLN A 108 11.98 -4.06 21.18
N LEU A 109 11.40 -2.93 20.78
CA LEU A 109 11.89 -1.61 21.23
C LEU A 109 11.65 -1.39 22.72
N SER A 110 10.51 -1.83 23.26
CA SER A 110 10.19 -1.68 24.69
C SER A 110 11.07 -2.49 25.63
N GLU A 111 11.84 -3.46 25.13
CA GLU A 111 12.83 -4.20 25.92
C GLU A 111 14.03 -3.34 26.34
N LYS A 112 14.34 -2.28 25.57
CA LYS A 112 15.54 -1.45 25.78
C LYS A 112 15.27 0.04 25.91
N TYR A 113 14.16 0.50 25.33
CA TYR A 113 13.82 1.91 25.22
C TYR A 113 12.46 2.21 25.86
N SER A 114 12.24 3.46 26.25
CA SER A 114 10.94 3.89 26.72
C SER A 114 9.98 4.06 25.55
N VAL A 115 9.04 3.14 25.38
CA VAL A 115 7.99 3.21 24.35
C VAL A 115 6.69 3.68 25.00
N THR A 116 6.23 4.88 24.66
CA THR A 116 5.05 5.51 25.26
C THR A 116 3.99 5.80 24.21
N LYS A 117 2.75 5.37 24.42
CA LYS A 117 1.59 5.84 23.63
C LYS A 117 1.19 7.23 24.14
N LYS A 118 1.51 8.27 23.41
CA LYS A 118 1.20 9.66 23.79
C LYS A 118 -0.26 10.02 23.51
N LYS A 119 -0.77 9.63 22.33
CA LYS A 119 -2.17 9.76 21.91
C LYS A 119 -2.56 8.56 21.06
N ALA A 120 -3.82 8.50 20.65
CA ALA A 120 -4.27 7.48 19.70
C ALA A 120 -3.39 7.52 18.44
N GLY A 121 -2.82 6.38 18.05
CA GLY A 121 -1.95 6.27 16.89
C GLY A 121 -0.55 6.88 16.99
N ILE A 122 -0.17 7.47 18.12
CA ILE A 122 1.13 8.15 18.30
C ILE A 122 1.95 7.44 19.38
N TYR A 123 3.00 6.74 18.96
CA TYR A 123 3.93 6.01 19.82
C TYR A 123 5.28 6.67 19.79
N ARG A 124 5.81 7.13 20.93
CA ARG A 124 7.13 7.74 21.07
C ARG A 124 8.11 6.76 21.66
N ILE A 125 9.32 6.80 21.12
CA ILE A 125 10.46 6.00 21.56
C ILE A 125 11.53 6.97 22.06
N ASP A 126 11.75 6.99 23.36
CA ASP A 126 12.73 7.84 24.02
C ASP A 126 13.95 7.01 24.46
N GLY A 127 15.11 7.65 24.60
CA GLY A 127 16.39 7.04 25.01
C GLY A 127 17.28 6.61 23.85
N MET A 128 16.93 6.93 22.61
CA MET A 128 17.77 6.74 21.43
C MET A 128 18.53 8.02 21.08
N ILE A 129 19.46 7.92 20.11
CA ILE A 129 20.25 9.08 19.63
C ILE A 129 19.37 10.20 19.04
N PHE A 130 18.22 9.83 18.45
CA PHE A 130 17.19 10.76 18.01
C PHE A 130 15.89 10.45 18.75
N PRO A 131 15.10 11.47 19.10
CA PRO A 131 13.70 11.26 19.46
C PRO A 131 12.94 10.68 18.25
N ILE A 132 12.19 9.60 18.47
CA ILE A 132 11.50 8.87 17.41
C ILE A 132 10.02 8.77 17.73
N GLN A 133 9.16 8.88 16.71
CA GLN A 133 7.76 8.48 16.82
C GLN A 133 7.35 7.53 15.69
N ILE A 134 6.42 6.64 16.03
CA ILE A 134 5.73 5.80 15.07
C ILE A 134 4.28 6.26 15.05
N LEU A 135 3.80 6.64 13.85
CA LEU A 135 2.43 7.08 13.60
C LEU A 135 1.66 5.94 12.96
N VAL A 136 0.62 5.47 13.64
CA VAL A 136 -0.28 4.41 13.16
C VAL A 136 -1.56 5.06 12.66
N THR A 137 -1.69 5.22 11.34
CA THR A 137 -2.76 6.04 10.75
C THR A 137 -4.16 5.50 11.04
N LYS A 138 -4.34 4.18 11.17
CA LYS A 138 -5.62 3.56 11.58
C LYS A 138 -6.03 3.88 13.03
N GLU A 139 -5.11 4.28 13.87
CA GLU A 139 -5.39 4.61 15.27
C GLU A 139 -5.47 6.14 15.53
N LEU A 140 -5.06 6.98 14.56
CA LEU A 140 -5.12 8.43 14.70
C LEU A 140 -6.57 8.93 14.80
N ALA A 141 -6.76 10.01 15.58
CA ALA A 141 -8.04 10.71 15.63
C ALA A 141 -8.33 11.33 14.25
N ARG A 142 -9.35 10.81 13.56
CA ARG A 142 -9.64 11.20 12.19
C ARG A 142 -9.98 12.68 12.05
N GLU A 143 -10.77 13.19 12.95
CA GLU A 143 -11.23 14.59 12.98
C GLU A 143 -10.05 15.59 12.98
N SER A 144 -8.90 15.16 13.51
CA SER A 144 -7.70 15.98 13.59
C SER A 144 -6.72 15.70 12.44
N HIS A 145 -6.82 14.53 11.76
CA HIS A 145 -5.80 14.03 10.86
C HIS A 145 -6.38 13.44 9.57
N VAL A 146 -7.44 14.05 9.01
CA VAL A 146 -8.19 13.54 7.85
C VAL A 146 -7.28 13.20 6.66
N TRP A 147 -6.27 14.01 6.38
CA TRP A 147 -5.37 13.83 5.24
C TRP A 147 -4.51 12.56 5.34
N ILE A 148 -3.98 12.28 6.52
CA ILE A 148 -3.11 11.10 6.74
C ILE A 148 -3.95 9.84 6.93
N THR A 149 -5.07 9.94 7.65
CA THR A 149 -5.96 8.80 7.88
C THR A 149 -6.68 8.32 6.63
N SER A 150 -6.80 9.18 5.61
CA SER A 150 -7.37 8.81 4.31
C SER A 150 -6.42 7.96 3.43
N LEU A 151 -5.14 7.90 3.76
CA LEU A 151 -4.14 7.06 3.07
C LEU A 151 -4.24 5.60 3.56
N THR A 152 -5.36 4.95 3.31
CA THR A 152 -5.68 3.57 3.70
C THR A 152 -6.33 2.80 2.56
N ARG A 153 -6.25 1.46 2.58
CA ARG A 153 -6.96 0.57 1.63
C ARG A 153 -8.41 0.25 2.06
N THR A 154 -8.82 0.70 3.23
CA THR A 154 -10.11 0.38 3.84
C THR A 154 -10.89 1.63 4.20
N LEU A 155 -10.88 2.62 3.29
CA LEU A 155 -11.61 3.87 3.47
C LEU A 155 -13.12 3.60 3.47
N SER A 156 -13.84 4.15 4.45
CA SER A 156 -15.31 4.10 4.46
C SER A 156 -15.89 5.17 3.52
N ARG A 157 -17.19 5.07 3.22
CA ARG A 157 -17.89 6.07 2.39
C ARG A 157 -17.96 7.43 3.11
N GLU A 158 -18.21 7.39 4.39
CA GLU A 158 -18.26 8.57 5.25
C GLU A 158 -16.91 9.27 5.27
N ASP A 159 -15.84 8.48 5.43
CA ASP A 159 -14.47 9.00 5.42
C ASP A 159 -14.07 9.59 4.06
N ALA A 160 -14.50 8.97 2.97
CA ALA A 160 -14.27 9.49 1.64
C ALA A 160 -14.98 10.83 1.42
N ARG A 161 -16.25 10.95 1.87
CA ARG A 161 -16.98 12.23 1.82
C ARG A 161 -16.28 13.32 2.62
N GLU A 162 -15.88 13.02 3.85
CA GLU A 162 -15.16 13.97 4.69
C GLU A 162 -13.86 14.45 4.04
N LEU A 163 -13.09 13.52 3.40
CA LEU A 163 -11.91 13.90 2.63
C LEU A 163 -12.26 14.88 1.51
N LEU A 164 -13.31 14.60 0.74
CA LEU A 164 -13.75 15.42 -0.39
C LEU A 164 -14.26 16.80 0.07
N ASP A 165 -15.00 16.84 1.17
CA ASP A 165 -15.50 18.10 1.75
C ASP A 165 -14.33 18.98 2.24
N ASN A 166 -13.30 18.37 2.83
CA ASN A 166 -12.08 19.09 3.21
C ASN A 166 -11.32 19.63 1.99
N CYS A 167 -11.29 18.90 0.86
CA CYS A 167 -10.70 19.40 -0.39
C CYS A 167 -11.42 20.66 -0.87
N ALA A 168 -12.75 20.65 -0.88
CA ALA A 168 -13.57 21.80 -1.33
C ALA A 168 -13.35 23.05 -0.48
N GLY A 169 -12.98 22.90 0.80
CA GLY A 169 -12.69 24.00 1.72
C GLY A 169 -11.31 24.65 1.57
N LEU A 170 -10.45 24.17 0.66
CA LEU A 170 -9.09 24.69 0.51
C LEU A 170 -9.04 25.97 -0.33
N GLY A 171 -8.37 27.01 0.19
CA GLY A 171 -8.28 28.32 -0.42
C GLY A 171 -7.08 28.53 -1.35
N SER A 172 -5.95 27.81 -1.13
CA SER A 172 -4.74 27.99 -1.92
C SER A 172 -4.56 26.94 -2.99
N ASP A 173 -4.03 27.31 -4.17
CA ASP A 173 -3.75 26.36 -5.26
C ASP A 173 -2.71 25.31 -4.89
N GLU A 174 -1.79 25.63 -3.99
CA GLU A 174 -0.78 24.67 -3.52
C GLU A 174 -1.41 23.62 -2.60
N ASP A 175 -2.30 24.04 -1.69
CA ASP A 175 -3.02 23.09 -0.83
C ASP A 175 -3.96 22.21 -1.65
N ARG A 176 -4.60 22.77 -2.70
CA ARG A 176 -5.42 21.98 -3.64
C ARG A 176 -4.59 20.91 -4.34
N ARG A 177 -3.43 21.26 -4.93
CA ARG A 177 -2.53 20.27 -5.55
C ARG A 177 -2.06 19.19 -4.59
N ASN A 178 -1.80 19.55 -3.33
CA ASN A 178 -1.46 18.56 -2.31
C ASN A 178 -2.66 17.66 -1.97
N ALA A 179 -3.86 18.23 -1.90
CA ALA A 179 -5.10 17.47 -1.70
C ALA A 179 -5.39 16.51 -2.85
N ASP A 180 -5.20 16.96 -4.10
CA ASP A 180 -5.32 16.12 -5.30
C ASP A 180 -4.41 14.89 -5.20
N SER A 181 -3.17 15.08 -4.74
CA SER A 181 -2.24 13.97 -4.54
C SER A 181 -2.74 12.96 -3.48
N VAL A 182 -3.35 13.44 -2.39
CA VAL A 182 -3.94 12.56 -1.36
C VAL A 182 -5.16 11.84 -1.92
N VAL A 183 -6.05 12.54 -2.62
CA VAL A 183 -7.26 11.97 -3.24
C VAL A 183 -6.88 10.92 -4.28
N ASN A 184 -5.87 11.16 -5.10
CA ASN A 184 -5.41 10.20 -6.09
C ASN A 184 -4.94 8.90 -5.41
N VAL A 185 -4.08 8.98 -4.41
CA VAL A 185 -3.63 7.79 -3.64
C VAL A 185 -4.80 7.09 -2.96
N ALA A 186 -5.71 7.84 -2.33
CA ALA A 186 -6.88 7.27 -1.67
C ALA A 186 -7.85 6.62 -2.66
N SER A 187 -8.09 7.23 -3.82
CA SER A 187 -8.98 6.71 -4.87
C SER A 187 -8.41 5.47 -5.56
N GLU A 188 -7.12 5.45 -5.86
CA GLU A 188 -6.44 4.26 -6.39
C GLU A 188 -6.52 3.08 -5.41
N ALA A 189 -6.25 3.33 -4.13
CA ALA A 189 -6.32 2.31 -3.08
C ALA A 189 -7.74 1.79 -2.83
N ASN A 190 -8.78 2.61 -3.08
CA ASN A 190 -10.20 2.33 -2.79
C ASN A 190 -11.10 2.49 -4.03
N ILE A 191 -10.61 2.13 -5.20
CA ILE A 191 -11.26 2.41 -6.50
C ILE A 191 -12.71 1.92 -6.60
N LYS A 192 -13.03 0.78 -5.96
CA LYS A 192 -14.41 0.24 -5.95
C LYS A 192 -15.37 1.14 -5.16
N LEU A 193 -14.88 1.75 -4.08
CA LEU A 193 -15.64 2.68 -3.27
C LEU A 193 -15.96 3.95 -4.08
N PHE A 194 -14.94 4.61 -4.60
CA PHE A 194 -15.11 5.86 -5.36
C PHE A 194 -15.99 5.68 -6.60
N LYS A 195 -15.86 4.54 -7.32
CA LYS A 195 -16.76 4.21 -8.42
C LYS A 195 -18.23 4.12 -7.99
N ARG A 196 -18.51 3.49 -6.87
CA ARG A 196 -19.86 3.36 -6.33
C ARG A 196 -20.41 4.73 -5.95
N MET A 197 -19.61 5.56 -5.29
CA MET A 197 -19.99 6.92 -4.92
C MET A 197 -20.37 7.76 -6.15
N ILE A 198 -19.59 7.67 -7.25
CA ILE A 198 -19.90 8.35 -8.51
C ILE A 198 -21.23 7.84 -9.13
N GLN A 199 -21.45 6.53 -9.13
CA GLN A 199 -22.65 5.91 -9.71
C GLN A 199 -23.93 6.25 -8.92
N GLU A 200 -23.82 6.40 -7.61
CA GLU A 200 -24.93 6.70 -6.71
C GLU A 200 -25.20 8.22 -6.60
N GLY A 201 -24.43 9.05 -7.31
CA GLY A 201 -24.66 10.50 -7.39
C GLY A 201 -24.33 11.24 -6.10
N ASP A 202 -23.39 10.72 -5.30
CA ASP A 202 -22.86 11.49 -4.19
C ASP A 202 -22.42 12.87 -4.68
N GLN A 203 -22.81 13.92 -3.95
CA GLN A 203 -22.38 15.28 -4.26
C GLN A 203 -20.86 15.38 -4.17
N MET A 204 -20.22 15.05 -5.26
CA MET A 204 -18.84 15.43 -5.48
C MET A 204 -18.82 16.83 -6.05
N CYS A 205 -17.90 17.69 -5.63
CA CYS A 205 -17.68 18.94 -6.32
C CYS A 205 -17.34 18.61 -7.81
N GLU A 206 -17.82 19.44 -8.73
CA GLU A 206 -17.60 19.22 -10.17
C GLU A 206 -16.11 19.12 -10.50
N GLU A 207 -15.28 19.89 -9.80
CA GLU A 207 -13.81 19.85 -9.91
C GLU A 207 -13.22 18.46 -9.64
N LEU A 208 -13.82 17.70 -8.74
CA LEU A 208 -13.36 16.34 -8.42
C LEU A 208 -13.86 15.31 -9.44
N LYS A 209 -15.03 15.53 -10.02
CA LYS A 209 -15.50 14.72 -11.14
C LYS A 209 -14.60 14.93 -12.36
N GLU A 210 -14.18 16.15 -12.61
CA GLU A 210 -13.24 16.49 -13.69
C GLU A 210 -11.83 15.93 -13.41
N LEU A 211 -11.37 16.00 -12.15
CA LEU A 211 -10.07 15.46 -11.74
C LEU A 211 -10.02 13.93 -11.88
N LEU A 212 -11.08 13.23 -11.48
CA LEU A 212 -11.17 11.77 -11.57
C LEU A 212 -11.60 11.26 -12.95
N ALA A 213 -12.16 12.12 -13.80
CA ALA A 213 -12.67 11.74 -15.13
C ALA A 213 -11.57 11.13 -16.03
N PRO A 214 -10.34 11.68 -16.15
CA PRO A 214 -9.28 11.09 -16.96
C PRO A 214 -8.86 9.71 -16.46
N GLU A 215 -8.69 9.55 -15.15
CA GLU A 215 -8.25 8.30 -14.53
C GLU A 215 -9.36 7.23 -14.57
N ILE A 216 -10.62 7.64 -14.44
CA ILE A 216 -11.77 6.75 -14.62
C ILE A 216 -11.84 6.25 -16.06
N VAL A 217 -11.56 7.09 -17.04
CA VAL A 217 -11.51 6.71 -18.46
C VAL A 217 -10.36 5.73 -18.70
N GLU A 218 -9.16 6.03 -18.23
CA GLU A 218 -7.99 5.14 -18.36
C GLU A 218 -8.22 3.80 -17.64
N PHE A 219 -8.81 3.84 -16.45
CA PHE A 219 -9.17 2.62 -15.74
C PHE A 219 -10.24 1.80 -16.47
N LYS A 220 -11.26 2.44 -17.06
CA LYS A 220 -12.25 1.74 -17.88
C LYS A 220 -11.62 1.05 -19.08
N ILE A 221 -10.63 1.68 -19.71
CA ILE A 221 -9.87 1.10 -20.83
C ILE A 221 -9.08 -0.11 -20.34
N ARG A 222 -8.30 0.03 -19.24
CA ARG A 222 -7.54 -1.09 -18.66
C ARG A 222 -8.44 -2.25 -18.23
N LEU A 223 -9.59 -1.95 -17.64
CA LEU A 223 -10.56 -2.97 -17.23
C LEU A 223 -11.16 -3.70 -18.43
N ALA A 224 -11.48 -2.96 -19.51
CA ALA A 224 -11.96 -3.56 -20.74
C ALA A 224 -10.90 -4.48 -21.37
N GLU A 225 -9.63 -4.08 -21.39
CA GLU A 225 -8.52 -4.90 -21.86
C GLU A 225 -8.31 -6.16 -21.00
N GLN A 226 -8.40 -6.03 -19.67
CA GLN A 226 -8.30 -7.19 -18.77
C GLN A 226 -9.47 -8.16 -18.96
N ASN A 227 -10.69 -7.64 -19.09
CA ASN A 227 -11.87 -8.46 -19.35
C ASN A 227 -11.77 -9.18 -20.70
N ALA A 228 -11.24 -8.52 -21.74
CA ALA A 228 -11.00 -9.14 -23.03
C ALA A 228 -9.96 -10.29 -22.94
N LYS A 229 -8.87 -10.08 -22.19
CA LYS A 229 -7.86 -11.12 -21.92
C LYS A 229 -8.44 -12.30 -21.13
N LEU A 230 -9.29 -12.02 -20.15
CA LEU A 230 -10.00 -13.08 -19.39
C LEU A 230 -10.96 -13.87 -20.27
N ALA A 231 -11.73 -13.21 -21.14
CA ALA A 231 -12.61 -13.86 -22.10
C ALA A 231 -11.84 -14.76 -23.08
N ASP A 232 -10.72 -14.27 -23.63
CA ASP A 232 -9.84 -15.06 -24.51
C ASP A 232 -9.24 -16.29 -23.78
N SER A 233 -8.83 -16.10 -22.53
CA SER A 233 -8.32 -17.21 -21.71
C SER A 233 -9.39 -18.24 -21.38
N ALA A 234 -10.62 -17.80 -21.10
CA ALA A 234 -11.76 -18.68 -20.87
C ALA A 234 -12.11 -19.47 -22.13
N ALA A 235 -12.11 -18.84 -23.32
CA ALA A 235 -12.32 -19.51 -24.59
C ALA A 235 -11.27 -20.58 -24.88
N LYS A 236 -9.99 -20.27 -24.61
CA LYS A 236 -8.87 -21.23 -24.75
C LYS A 236 -8.98 -22.42 -23.78
N LEU A 237 -9.47 -22.18 -22.56
CA LEU A 237 -9.76 -23.25 -21.59
C LEU A 237 -10.88 -24.14 -22.10
N ALA A 238 -11.99 -23.55 -22.55
CA ALA A 238 -13.11 -24.34 -23.11
C ALA A 238 -12.70 -25.20 -24.32
N ASP A 239 -11.86 -24.67 -25.21
CA ASP A 239 -11.30 -25.47 -26.34
C ASP A 239 -10.43 -26.64 -25.86
N LYS A 240 -9.61 -26.41 -24.82
CA LYS A 240 -8.81 -27.48 -24.22
C LYS A 240 -9.68 -28.55 -23.54
N ASP A 241 -10.70 -28.15 -22.83
CA ASP A 241 -11.63 -29.05 -22.18
C ASP A 241 -12.40 -29.89 -23.20
N ALA A 242 -12.83 -29.29 -24.32
CA ALA A 242 -13.45 -30.03 -25.43
C ALA A 242 -12.50 -31.08 -26.03
N LYS A 243 -11.21 -30.71 -26.24
CA LYS A 243 -10.18 -31.64 -26.73
C LYS A 243 -9.89 -32.76 -25.74
N LEU A 244 -9.87 -32.46 -24.44
CA LEU A 244 -9.71 -33.46 -23.39
C LEU A 244 -10.90 -34.46 -23.38
N ALA A 245 -12.12 -33.94 -23.52
CA ALA A 245 -13.34 -34.81 -23.60
C ALA A 245 -13.29 -35.73 -24.84
N ASP A 246 -12.90 -35.21 -26.01
CA ASP A 246 -12.74 -36.02 -27.23
C ASP A 246 -11.66 -37.10 -27.08
N ASN A 247 -10.50 -36.73 -26.49
CA ASN A 247 -9.45 -37.68 -26.19
C ASN A 247 -9.87 -38.76 -25.19
N ALA A 248 -10.65 -38.41 -24.16
CA ALA A 248 -11.18 -39.35 -23.19
C ALA A 248 -12.16 -40.33 -23.86
N ALA A 249 -13.02 -39.84 -24.76
CA ALA A 249 -13.92 -40.70 -25.53
C ALA A 249 -13.17 -41.69 -26.43
N LYS A 250 -12.10 -41.22 -27.13
CA LYS A 250 -11.21 -42.08 -27.95
C LYS A 250 -10.45 -43.12 -27.14
N LEU A 251 -10.05 -42.79 -25.91
CA LEU A 251 -9.43 -43.74 -24.99
C LEU A 251 -10.44 -44.82 -24.55
N ALA A 252 -11.64 -44.43 -24.18
CA ALA A 252 -12.70 -45.36 -23.80
C ALA A 252 -13.05 -46.33 -24.91
N ASP A 253 -13.10 -45.88 -26.20
CA ASP A 253 -13.29 -46.74 -27.36
C ASP A 253 -12.13 -47.75 -27.57
N LYS A 254 -10.88 -47.29 -27.36
CA LYS A 254 -9.72 -48.18 -27.43
C LYS A 254 -9.72 -49.23 -26.31
N ASP A 255 -10.05 -48.81 -25.09
CA ASP A 255 -10.14 -49.71 -23.93
C ASP A 255 -11.21 -50.79 -24.15
N ALA A 256 -12.39 -50.40 -24.70
CA ALA A 256 -13.41 -51.36 -25.08
C ALA A 256 -12.93 -52.40 -26.11
N LYS A 257 -12.25 -51.94 -27.19
CA LYS A 257 -11.65 -52.82 -28.21
C LYS A 257 -10.58 -53.75 -27.64
N LEU A 258 -9.74 -53.23 -26.70
CA LEU A 258 -8.77 -54.07 -25.99
C LEU A 258 -9.44 -55.14 -25.12
N ALA A 259 -10.53 -54.81 -24.44
CA ALA A 259 -11.31 -55.78 -23.67
C ALA A 259 -11.93 -56.89 -24.55
N ASP A 260 -12.50 -56.49 -25.70
CA ASP A 260 -13.06 -57.45 -26.67
C ASP A 260 -11.96 -58.39 -27.25
N ASN A 261 -10.84 -57.85 -27.63
CA ASN A 261 -9.68 -58.63 -28.12
C ASN A 261 -9.15 -59.57 -27.02
N ALA A 262 -9.07 -59.12 -25.78
CA ALA A 262 -8.64 -59.98 -24.67
C ALA A 262 -9.61 -61.13 -24.42
N ALA A 263 -10.93 -60.88 -24.55
CA ALA A 263 -11.96 -61.93 -24.43
C ALA A 263 -11.86 -62.94 -25.58
N GLU A 264 -11.60 -62.46 -26.81
CA GLU A 264 -11.43 -63.33 -27.96
C GLU A 264 -10.15 -64.21 -27.86
N ILE A 265 -9.01 -63.61 -27.43
CA ILE A 265 -7.77 -64.34 -27.13
C ILE A 265 -8.01 -65.39 -26.03
N ALA A 266 -8.73 -65.08 -24.99
CA ALA A 266 -9.05 -66.05 -23.94
C ALA A 266 -9.90 -67.21 -24.46
N LYS A 267 -10.89 -66.90 -25.33
CA LYS A 267 -11.69 -67.93 -26.01
C LYS A 267 -10.87 -68.82 -26.92
N LEU A 268 -9.97 -68.23 -27.75
CA LEU A 268 -9.09 -69.00 -28.61
C LEU A 268 -8.12 -69.88 -27.81
N LYS A 269 -7.52 -69.35 -26.73
CA LYS A 269 -6.68 -70.16 -25.80
C LYS A 269 -7.44 -71.36 -25.22
N LYS A 270 -8.70 -71.21 -24.84
CA LYS A 270 -9.52 -72.29 -24.35
C LYS A 270 -9.77 -73.36 -25.40
N LEU A 271 -10.09 -72.95 -26.62
CA LEU A 271 -10.28 -73.86 -27.76
C LEU A 271 -8.98 -74.61 -28.11
N LEU A 272 -7.83 -73.97 -28.08
CA LEU A 272 -6.54 -74.62 -28.28
C LEU A 272 -6.20 -75.65 -27.21
N ALA A 273 -6.51 -75.34 -25.96
CA ALA A 273 -6.33 -76.31 -24.86
C ALA A 273 -7.30 -77.54 -24.98
N GLU A 274 -8.55 -77.30 -25.41
CA GLU A 274 -9.53 -78.38 -25.69
C GLU A 274 -9.11 -79.26 -26.89
N ALA A 275 -8.41 -78.71 -27.88
CA ALA A 275 -7.84 -79.39 -29.03
C ALA A 275 -6.51 -80.13 -28.79
N GLY A 276 -5.99 -80.08 -27.59
CA GLY A 276 -4.74 -80.80 -27.23
C GLY A 276 -3.47 -80.23 -27.86
N ILE A 277 -3.48 -78.95 -28.31
CA ILE A 277 -2.34 -78.25 -28.89
C ILE A 277 -1.71 -77.45 -27.78
N GLU A 278 -0.67 -77.98 -27.12
CA GLU A 278 0.17 -77.24 -26.19
C GLU A 278 1.07 -76.23 -26.95
N GLN A 279 1.24 -75.03 -26.38
CA GLN A 279 2.21 -74.04 -26.84
C GLN A 279 3.60 -74.37 -26.36
#